data_668d60d28f4d151d0bca29f2d64a0d99
#
_entry.id   668d60d28f4d151d0bca29f2d64a0d99
#
_cell.length_a   1.000
_cell.length_b   1.000
_cell.length_c   1.000
_cell.angle_alpha   90.00
_cell.angle_beta   90.00
_cell.angle_gamma   90.00
#
_symmetry.space_group_name_H-M   'P 1'
#
loop_
_entity.id
_entity.type
_entity.pdbx_description
1 polymer ?
#
loop_
_entity_poly.entity_id
_entity_poly.type
_entity_poly.pdbx_seq_one_letter_code
_entity_poly.pdbx_strand_id
1 'polypeptide(L)'
;EKPGIFVREGTLIATARDMLRLGDVTTEILETTGIPTPLGEVVILRARSAGNVQLAGPSITSQLREVSRMFFELGADKSIIDGALGRKSLGARAVAEGVVLCTGASYHMSMEKVVADTANIYRIMNLPKAETLPPEAEDGLEKCLKDHGEALAPGALTDSMVVPLLRSGVLRGGRLVVKDPSRVLLTPDTLDKLQTRQVRLETAEA
;
A
#
# COMPACT_ATOMS: atom_id res chain seq x y z
N GLU A 1 -4.70 -8.62 20.66
CA GLU A 1 -3.72 -9.63 20.25
C GLU A 1 -3.96 -9.97 18.78
N LYS A 2 -2.90 -9.95 17.93
CA LYS A 2 -3.06 -10.36 16.54
C LYS A 2 -3.31 -11.86 16.49
N PRO A 3 -4.30 -12.34 15.71
CA PRO A 3 -4.49 -13.77 15.53
C PRO A 3 -3.24 -14.39 14.88
N GLY A 4 -2.85 -15.57 15.34
CA GLY A 4 -1.77 -16.34 14.73
C GLY A 4 -2.14 -16.74 13.30
N ILE A 5 -1.15 -16.78 12.42
CA ILE A 5 -1.33 -17.23 11.03
C ILE A 5 -0.97 -18.71 10.99
N PHE A 6 -1.95 -19.55 10.65
CA PHE A 6 -1.71 -20.98 10.49
C PHE A 6 -0.98 -21.27 9.19
N VAL A 7 0.13 -22.01 9.28
CA VAL A 7 0.93 -22.46 8.13
C VAL A 7 1.04 -23.99 8.11
N ARG A 8 1.17 -24.55 6.92
CA ARG A 8 1.42 -25.98 6.72
C ARG A 8 2.90 -26.25 6.58
N GLU A 9 3.29 -27.50 6.80
CA GLU A 9 4.64 -27.95 6.49
C GLU A 9 5.00 -27.65 5.02
N GLY A 10 6.24 -27.22 4.78
CA GLY A 10 6.73 -26.79 3.47
C GLY A 10 6.49 -25.32 3.13
N THR A 11 5.62 -24.60 3.87
CA THR A 11 5.36 -23.19 3.62
C THR A 11 6.64 -22.35 3.82
N LEU A 12 6.92 -21.46 2.88
CA LEU A 12 7.96 -20.44 3.03
C LEU A 12 7.40 -19.25 3.82
N ILE A 13 8.18 -18.72 4.74
CA ILE A 13 7.78 -17.66 5.65
C ILE A 13 8.90 -16.62 5.66
N ALA A 14 8.56 -15.33 5.54
CA ALA A 14 9.49 -14.24 5.78
C ALA A 14 9.03 -13.45 7.01
N THR A 15 9.89 -13.37 8.01
CA THR A 15 9.60 -12.65 9.25
C THR A 15 10.87 -12.15 9.93
N ALA A 16 10.75 -11.16 10.79
CA ALA A 16 11.86 -10.69 11.61
C ALA A 16 12.32 -11.77 12.59
N ARG A 17 13.61 -11.84 12.83
CA ARG A 17 14.26 -12.90 13.62
C ARG A 17 13.67 -13.07 15.03
N ASP A 18 13.30 -11.99 15.70
CA ASP A 18 12.75 -12.04 17.05
C ASP A 18 11.36 -12.69 17.10
N MET A 19 10.64 -12.70 15.97
CA MET A 19 9.32 -13.33 15.86
C MET A 19 9.35 -14.85 15.85
N LEU A 20 10.51 -15.45 15.58
CA LEU A 20 10.68 -16.92 15.51
C LEU A 20 10.31 -17.62 16.81
N ARG A 21 10.43 -16.91 17.94
CA ARG A 21 10.15 -17.46 19.27
C ARG A 21 8.66 -17.39 19.66
N LEU A 22 7.83 -16.74 18.85
CA LEU A 22 6.42 -16.48 19.14
C LEU A 22 5.47 -17.44 18.39
N GLY A 23 6.01 -18.38 17.63
CA GLY A 23 5.27 -19.42 16.93
C GLY A 23 5.45 -20.78 17.57
N ASP A 24 4.59 -21.74 17.18
CA ASP A 24 4.65 -23.13 17.58
C ASP A 24 5.19 -24.06 16.46
N VAL A 25 5.66 -23.46 15.36
CA VAL A 25 6.16 -24.15 14.17
C VAL A 25 7.67 -24.41 14.28
N THR A 26 8.09 -25.63 14.03
CA THR A 26 9.51 -25.93 13.78
C THR A 26 9.91 -25.36 12.42
N THR A 27 10.97 -24.56 12.37
CA THR A 27 11.40 -23.87 11.16
C THR A 27 12.86 -24.14 10.83
N GLU A 28 13.18 -24.10 9.54
CA GLU A 28 14.53 -24.10 9.01
C GLU A 28 14.81 -22.75 8.36
N ILE A 29 15.89 -22.09 8.74
CA ILE A 29 16.32 -20.84 8.10
C ILE A 29 16.94 -21.21 6.75
N LEU A 30 16.38 -20.68 5.66
CA LEU A 30 16.90 -20.88 4.31
C LEU A 30 17.84 -19.74 3.93
N GLU A 31 17.47 -18.50 4.26
CA GLU A 31 18.20 -17.32 3.84
C GLU A 31 18.03 -16.14 4.80
N THR A 32 19.06 -15.30 4.89
CA THR A 32 19.03 -14.01 5.57
C THR A 32 18.97 -12.91 4.52
N THR A 33 18.03 -11.97 4.66
CA THR A 33 17.73 -11.01 3.59
C THR A 33 18.60 -9.74 3.63
N GLY A 34 19.30 -9.49 4.73
CA GLY A 34 19.99 -8.22 4.97
C GLY A 34 19.04 -7.04 5.28
N ILE A 35 17.74 -7.26 5.34
CA ILE A 35 16.74 -6.21 5.58
C ILE A 35 16.54 -6.02 7.10
N PRO A 36 16.98 -4.89 7.67
CA PRO A 36 16.85 -4.64 9.10
C PRO A 36 15.42 -4.20 9.44
N THR A 37 14.94 -4.66 10.60
CA THR A 37 13.71 -4.15 11.24
C THR A 37 13.97 -3.89 12.73
N PRO A 38 13.08 -3.17 13.44
CA PRO A 38 13.18 -3.03 14.88
C PRO A 38 13.12 -4.36 15.68
N LEU A 39 12.62 -5.44 15.04
CA LEU A 39 12.51 -6.79 15.59
C LEU A 39 13.56 -7.74 15.02
N GLY A 40 14.72 -7.21 14.62
CA GLY A 40 15.80 -7.96 13.99
C GLY A 40 15.70 -8.02 12.46
N GLU A 41 16.69 -8.68 11.87
CA GLU A 41 16.75 -8.88 10.42
C GLU A 41 15.60 -9.78 9.94
N VAL A 42 15.05 -9.48 8.76
CA VAL A 42 14.10 -10.38 8.09
C VAL A 42 14.83 -11.63 7.60
N VAL A 43 14.32 -12.80 7.95
CA VAL A 43 14.83 -14.09 7.51
C VAL A 43 13.77 -14.85 6.73
N ILE A 44 14.20 -15.66 5.77
CA ILE A 44 13.33 -16.57 5.03
C ILE A 44 13.49 -17.98 5.61
N LEU A 45 12.34 -18.56 5.94
CA LEU A 45 12.23 -19.84 6.63
C LEU A 45 11.39 -20.81 5.81
N ARG A 46 11.61 -22.09 6.04
CA ARG A 46 10.69 -23.16 5.66
C ARG A 46 10.08 -23.79 6.91
N ALA A 47 8.76 -23.87 6.95
CA ALA A 47 8.05 -24.61 7.98
C ALA A 47 8.35 -26.11 7.86
N ARG A 48 8.82 -26.73 8.94
CA ARG A 48 9.08 -28.19 9.05
C ARG A 48 7.96 -28.92 9.80
N SER A 49 7.02 -28.20 10.36
CA SER A 49 5.76 -28.69 10.94
C SER A 49 4.63 -27.71 10.62
N ALA A 50 3.39 -28.18 10.72
CA ALA A 50 2.23 -27.27 10.71
C ALA A 50 2.09 -26.58 12.07
N GLY A 51 1.53 -25.38 12.09
CA GLY A 51 1.27 -24.61 13.31
C GLY A 51 1.03 -23.13 13.04
N ASN A 52 1.05 -22.32 14.09
CA ASN A 52 0.83 -20.89 14.02
C ASN A 52 2.14 -20.10 14.06
N VAL A 53 2.21 -19.04 13.27
CA VAL A 53 3.33 -18.11 13.23
C VAL A 53 2.86 -16.69 13.43
N GLN A 54 3.75 -15.83 13.91
CA GLN A 54 3.55 -14.39 13.92
C GLN A 54 4.50 -13.75 12.92
N LEU A 55 3.96 -12.80 12.13
CA LEU A 55 4.72 -12.14 11.10
C LEU A 55 5.02 -10.68 11.47
N ALA A 56 6.28 -10.31 11.30
CA ALA A 56 6.73 -8.93 11.26
C ALA A 56 7.73 -8.81 10.11
N GLY A 57 7.40 -8.00 9.13
CA GLY A 57 8.21 -7.87 7.91
C GLY A 57 8.50 -6.42 7.58
N PRO A 58 9.16 -6.19 6.44
CA PRO A 58 9.45 -4.86 5.98
C PRO A 58 8.17 -4.08 5.68
N SER A 59 8.25 -2.76 5.78
CA SER A 59 7.15 -1.83 5.45
C SER A 59 7.41 -1.03 4.18
N ILE A 60 8.60 -1.17 3.59
CA ILE A 60 9.01 -0.46 2.38
C ILE A 60 8.71 -1.32 1.15
N THR A 61 8.04 -0.74 0.17
CA THR A 61 7.58 -1.42 -1.06
C THR A 61 8.71 -2.16 -1.80
N SER A 62 9.90 -1.53 -1.93
CA SER A 62 11.05 -2.16 -2.59
C SER A 62 11.54 -3.42 -1.85
N GLN A 63 11.56 -3.40 -0.52
CA GLN A 63 11.96 -4.54 0.30
C GLN A 63 10.93 -5.68 0.23
N LEU A 64 9.63 -5.36 0.18
CA LEU A 64 8.58 -6.37 -0.02
C LEU A 64 8.71 -7.06 -1.38
N ARG A 65 9.03 -6.29 -2.42
CA ARG A 65 9.28 -6.84 -3.77
C ARG A 65 10.49 -7.76 -3.78
N GLU A 66 11.56 -7.38 -3.09
CA GLU A 66 12.76 -8.19 -2.94
C GLU A 66 12.48 -9.52 -2.24
N VAL A 67 11.81 -9.50 -1.09
CA VAL A 67 11.40 -10.71 -0.37
C VAL A 67 10.50 -11.60 -1.24
N SER A 68 9.55 -11.00 -1.97
CA SER A 68 8.68 -11.75 -2.89
C SER A 68 9.48 -12.43 -4.00
N ARG A 69 10.47 -11.74 -4.59
CA ARG A 69 11.38 -12.33 -5.58
C ARG A 69 12.14 -13.53 -5.01
N MET A 70 12.70 -13.40 -3.81
CA MET A 70 13.41 -14.48 -3.13
C MET A 70 12.51 -15.69 -2.88
N PHE A 71 11.22 -15.49 -2.55
CA PHE A 71 10.26 -16.59 -2.44
C PHE A 71 10.12 -17.39 -3.73
N PHE A 72 9.98 -16.72 -4.88
CA PHE A 72 9.88 -17.38 -6.18
C PHE A 72 11.17 -18.10 -6.56
N GLU A 73 12.33 -17.54 -6.25
CA GLU A 73 13.64 -18.19 -6.45
C GLU A 73 13.81 -19.47 -5.59
N LEU A 74 13.19 -19.48 -4.40
CA LEU A 74 13.14 -20.65 -3.52
C LEU A 74 12.02 -21.64 -3.87
N GLY A 75 11.29 -21.41 -4.98
CA GLY A 75 10.30 -22.32 -5.54
C GLY A 75 8.87 -22.10 -5.05
N ALA A 76 8.52 -20.93 -4.55
CA ALA A 76 7.14 -20.59 -4.25
C ALA A 76 6.34 -20.33 -5.54
N ASP A 77 5.14 -20.91 -5.65
CA ASP A 77 4.20 -20.63 -6.74
C ASP A 77 3.40 -19.34 -6.49
N LYS A 78 3.22 -18.98 -5.23
CA LYS A 78 2.44 -17.81 -4.79
C LYS A 78 3.08 -17.16 -3.58
N SER A 79 3.08 -15.84 -3.56
CA SER A 79 3.49 -15.02 -2.41
C SER A 79 2.27 -14.28 -1.87
N ILE A 80 2.01 -14.41 -0.57
CA ILE A 80 0.91 -13.71 0.12
C ILE A 80 1.53 -12.71 1.09
N ILE A 81 1.17 -11.44 0.93
CA ILE A 81 1.62 -10.36 1.81
C ILE A 81 0.50 -10.08 2.80
N ASP A 82 0.73 -10.37 4.09
CA ASP A 82 -0.21 -10.00 5.15
C ASP A 82 -0.12 -8.50 5.42
N GLY A 83 -1.20 -7.79 5.09
CA GLY A 83 -1.29 -6.34 5.24
C GLY A 83 -1.80 -5.95 6.61
N ALA A 84 -1.04 -5.14 7.35
CA ALA A 84 -1.58 -4.49 8.53
C ALA A 84 -2.67 -3.48 8.16
N LEU A 85 -3.71 -3.39 8.99
CA LEU A 85 -4.81 -2.42 8.87
C LEU A 85 -4.25 -1.01 8.60
N GLY A 86 -4.66 -0.38 7.50
CA GLY A 86 -4.26 0.98 7.14
C GLY A 86 -2.98 1.14 6.30
N ARG A 87 -2.23 0.09 6.01
CA ARG A 87 -1.08 0.18 5.11
C ARG A 87 -1.50 0.08 3.64
N LYS A 88 -1.97 1.19 3.07
CA LYS A 88 -2.37 1.29 1.66
C LYS A 88 -1.25 0.92 0.67
N SER A 89 0.02 1.10 1.08
CA SER A 89 1.20 0.78 0.26
C SER A 89 1.35 -0.71 -0.08
N LEU A 90 0.80 -1.61 0.73
CA LEU A 90 0.89 -3.05 0.49
C LEU A 90 -0.02 -3.53 -0.66
N GLY A 91 -1.02 -2.74 -1.00
CA GLY A 91 -1.92 -3.01 -2.14
C GLY A 91 -1.49 -2.34 -3.44
N ALA A 92 -0.31 -1.70 -3.48
CA ALA A 92 0.19 -1.13 -4.72
C ALA A 92 0.46 -2.23 -5.74
N ARG A 93 0.03 -2.04 -7.00
CA ARG A 93 0.28 -2.96 -8.12
C ARG A 93 1.76 -3.27 -8.31
N ALA A 94 2.63 -2.38 -7.84
CA ALA A 94 4.07 -2.58 -7.84
C ALA A 94 4.56 -3.74 -6.96
N VAL A 95 3.71 -4.25 -6.05
CA VAL A 95 4.09 -5.30 -5.06
C VAL A 95 3.23 -6.55 -5.20
N ALA A 96 1.98 -6.40 -5.61
CA ALA A 96 1.01 -7.49 -5.67
C ALA A 96 0.21 -7.45 -6.98
N GLU A 97 0.01 -8.61 -7.61
CA GLU A 97 -0.83 -8.78 -8.81
C GLU A 97 -2.32 -8.65 -8.48
N GLY A 98 -2.70 -8.92 -7.24
CA GLY A 98 -4.07 -8.81 -6.76
C GLY A 98 -4.14 -8.50 -5.27
N VAL A 99 -5.24 -7.89 -4.86
CA VAL A 99 -5.48 -7.48 -3.47
C VAL A 99 -6.83 -8.00 -3.00
N VAL A 100 -6.85 -8.58 -1.81
CA VAL A 100 -8.09 -8.91 -1.10
C VAL A 100 -8.31 -7.86 -0.03
N LEU A 101 -9.29 -6.99 -0.23
CA LEU A 101 -9.68 -5.98 0.73
C LEU A 101 -10.77 -6.52 1.65
N CYS A 102 -10.40 -6.80 2.91
CA CYS A 102 -11.34 -7.24 3.94
C CYS A 102 -11.76 -6.05 4.80
N THR A 103 -13.06 -5.96 5.08
CA THR A 103 -13.63 -4.95 5.97
C THR A 103 -14.75 -5.54 6.84
N GLY A 104 -15.13 -4.84 7.88
CA GLY A 104 -16.20 -5.29 8.77
C GLY A 104 -16.38 -4.42 10.02
N ALA A 105 -17.26 -4.84 10.92
CA ALA A 105 -17.60 -4.09 12.13
C ALA A 105 -16.42 -3.85 13.09
N SER A 106 -15.35 -4.64 12.98
CA SER A 106 -14.11 -4.43 13.73
C SER A 106 -13.35 -3.17 13.33
N TYR A 107 -13.62 -2.64 12.13
CA TYR A 107 -12.99 -1.42 11.65
C TYR A 107 -13.59 -0.16 12.29
N HIS A 108 -14.93 -0.08 12.36
CA HIS A 108 -15.65 1.03 12.98
C HIS A 108 -17.07 0.64 13.39
N MET A 109 -17.61 1.25 14.45
CA MET A 109 -18.96 0.97 14.97
C MET A 109 -20.08 1.42 14.01
N SER A 110 -19.86 2.48 13.22
CA SER A 110 -20.83 2.93 12.22
C SER A 110 -20.62 2.19 10.91
N MET A 111 -21.65 1.50 10.43
CA MET A 111 -21.66 0.82 9.13
C MET A 111 -21.47 1.82 7.98
N GLU A 112 -22.10 3.00 8.06
CA GLU A 112 -21.94 4.05 7.03
C GLU A 112 -20.48 4.44 6.87
N LYS A 113 -19.76 4.61 7.99
CA LYS A 113 -18.33 4.94 7.95
C LYS A 113 -17.49 3.77 7.41
N VAL A 114 -17.79 2.54 7.78
CA VAL A 114 -17.12 1.35 7.23
C VAL A 114 -17.27 1.30 5.71
N VAL A 115 -18.49 1.50 5.22
CA VAL A 115 -18.78 1.50 3.77
C VAL A 115 -18.06 2.65 3.06
N ALA A 116 -18.17 3.88 3.58
CA ALA A 116 -17.55 5.05 2.97
C ALA A 116 -16.02 4.93 2.89
N ASP A 117 -15.37 4.53 3.99
CA ASP A 117 -13.91 4.39 4.04
C ASP A 117 -13.43 3.23 3.16
N THR A 118 -14.17 2.11 3.12
CA THR A 118 -13.83 0.98 2.24
C THR A 118 -13.98 1.35 0.76
N ALA A 119 -15.07 2.02 0.40
CA ALA A 119 -15.28 2.52 -0.96
C ALA A 119 -14.18 3.53 -1.36
N ASN A 120 -13.75 4.38 -0.43
CA ASN A 120 -12.66 5.32 -0.65
C ASN A 120 -11.34 4.60 -0.96
N ILE A 121 -10.99 3.58 -0.18
CA ILE A 121 -9.79 2.76 -0.42
C ILE A 121 -9.88 2.07 -1.78
N TYR A 122 -11.04 1.47 -2.11
CA TYR A 122 -11.26 0.83 -3.40
C TYR A 122 -11.07 1.82 -4.57
N ARG A 123 -11.63 3.03 -4.47
CA ARG A 123 -11.47 4.08 -5.51
C ARG A 123 -10.00 4.47 -5.69
N ILE A 124 -9.26 4.66 -4.59
CA ILE A 124 -7.84 5.01 -4.63
C ILE A 124 -7.01 3.89 -5.27
N MET A 125 -7.27 2.64 -4.92
CA MET A 125 -6.55 1.49 -5.46
C MET A 125 -6.82 1.24 -6.95
N ASN A 126 -7.95 1.72 -7.45
CA ASN A 126 -8.36 1.60 -8.86
C ASN A 126 -8.21 2.91 -9.64
N LEU A 127 -7.37 3.83 -9.18
CA LEU A 127 -7.07 5.03 -9.96
C LEU A 127 -6.47 4.64 -11.33
N PRO A 128 -6.88 5.32 -12.40
CA PRO A 128 -6.36 5.04 -13.73
C PRO A 128 -4.86 5.35 -13.81
N LYS A 129 -4.16 4.58 -14.64
CA LYS A 129 -2.77 4.87 -14.97
C LYS A 129 -2.68 6.04 -15.94
N ALA A 130 -1.78 6.96 -15.65
CA ALA A 130 -1.46 8.06 -16.53
C ALA A 130 -0.76 7.56 -17.80
N GLU A 131 -1.27 7.93 -18.96
CA GLU A 131 -0.63 7.61 -20.25
C GLU A 131 0.64 8.45 -20.46
N THR A 132 0.62 9.67 -19.98
CA THR A 132 1.75 10.62 -20.04
C THR A 132 1.93 11.25 -18.67
N LEU A 133 3.17 11.55 -18.29
CA LEU A 133 3.46 12.23 -17.04
C LEU A 133 3.46 13.76 -17.26
N PRO A 134 2.70 14.52 -16.44
CA PRO A 134 2.75 15.96 -16.44
C PRO A 134 4.04 16.46 -15.77
N PRO A 135 4.34 17.77 -15.86
CA PRO A 135 5.45 18.38 -15.15
C PRO A 135 5.42 18.08 -13.65
N GLU A 136 6.57 17.77 -13.06
CA GLU A 136 6.68 17.60 -11.60
C GLU A 136 6.58 18.96 -10.92
N ALA A 137 5.73 19.02 -9.88
CA ALA A 137 5.43 20.26 -9.17
C ALA A 137 6.51 20.58 -8.11
N GLU A 138 7.76 20.69 -8.51
CA GLU A 138 8.90 20.99 -7.63
C GLU A 138 8.72 22.32 -6.89
N ASP A 139 8.24 23.36 -7.59
CA ASP A 139 7.94 24.69 -7.03
C ASP A 139 6.56 24.81 -6.37
N GLY A 140 5.83 23.70 -6.26
CA GLY A 140 4.51 23.61 -5.63
C GLY A 140 3.36 23.37 -6.61
N LEU A 141 2.38 22.61 -6.13
CA LEU A 141 1.22 22.17 -6.93
C LEU A 141 0.41 23.34 -7.51
N GLU A 142 0.21 24.41 -6.74
CA GLU A 142 -0.60 25.55 -7.17
C GLU A 142 0.00 26.27 -8.40
N LYS A 143 1.31 26.49 -8.37
CA LYS A 143 2.04 27.13 -9.48
C LYS A 143 1.98 26.24 -10.71
N CYS A 144 2.36 24.97 -10.58
CA CYS A 144 2.36 24.03 -11.69
C CYS A 144 0.98 23.88 -12.36
N LEU A 145 -0.09 23.81 -11.56
CA LEU A 145 -1.46 23.74 -12.06
C LEU A 145 -1.93 25.02 -12.75
N LYS A 146 -1.49 26.20 -12.27
CA LYS A 146 -1.79 27.49 -12.95
C LYS A 146 -1.10 27.60 -14.30
N ASP A 147 0.12 27.13 -14.39
CA ASP A 147 0.96 27.24 -15.58
C ASP A 147 0.61 26.19 -16.64
N HIS A 148 0.26 24.97 -16.22
CA HIS A 148 0.10 23.82 -17.13
C HIS A 148 -1.30 23.17 -17.10
N GLY A 149 -2.15 23.48 -16.12
CA GLY A 149 -3.43 22.79 -15.91
C GLY A 149 -3.33 21.36 -15.38
N GLU A 150 -2.11 20.85 -15.25
CA GLU A 150 -1.79 19.50 -14.78
C GLU A 150 -0.50 19.49 -13.96
N ALA A 151 -0.37 18.51 -13.05
CA ALA A 151 0.82 18.38 -12.21
C ALA A 151 1.07 16.95 -11.74
N LEU A 152 2.34 16.54 -11.70
CA LEU A 152 2.79 15.37 -10.95
C LEU A 152 3.13 15.81 -9.52
N ALA A 153 2.44 15.22 -8.55
CA ALA A 153 2.67 15.50 -7.13
C ALA A 153 4.02 14.94 -6.68
N PRO A 154 4.93 15.76 -6.12
CA PRO A 154 6.27 15.32 -5.70
C PRO A 154 6.23 14.38 -4.48
N GLY A 155 5.12 14.40 -3.72
CA GLY A 155 4.96 13.64 -2.49
C GLY A 155 3.56 13.06 -2.32
N ALA A 156 3.16 12.86 -1.06
CA ALA A 156 1.81 12.41 -0.73
C ALA A 156 0.80 13.54 -0.94
N LEU A 157 -0.32 13.20 -1.56
CA LEU A 157 -1.43 14.12 -1.81
C LEU A 157 -2.39 14.07 -0.62
N THR A 158 -2.51 15.16 0.12
CA THR A 158 -3.32 15.26 1.33
C THR A 158 -4.48 16.27 1.17
N ASP A 159 -5.49 16.16 2.03
CA ASP A 159 -6.60 17.13 2.06
C ASP A 159 -6.10 18.55 2.28
N SER A 160 -5.09 18.76 3.13
CA SER A 160 -4.51 20.07 3.40
C SER A 160 -3.90 20.74 2.15
N MET A 161 -3.44 19.95 1.20
CA MET A 161 -2.90 20.42 -0.08
C MET A 161 -4.01 20.65 -1.11
N VAL A 162 -4.97 19.73 -1.20
CA VAL A 162 -5.99 19.72 -2.27
C VAL A 162 -7.15 20.68 -2.00
N VAL A 163 -7.62 20.76 -0.75
CA VAL A 163 -8.80 21.59 -0.41
C VAL A 163 -8.59 23.09 -0.73
N PRO A 164 -7.44 23.72 -0.43
CA PRO A 164 -7.19 25.10 -0.85
C PRO A 164 -7.23 25.28 -2.37
N LEU A 165 -6.65 24.34 -3.14
CA LEU A 165 -6.63 24.39 -4.61
C LEU A 165 -8.03 24.24 -5.22
N LEU A 166 -8.88 23.43 -4.60
CA LEU A 166 -10.28 23.32 -4.97
C LEU A 166 -11.06 24.62 -4.69
N ARG A 167 -10.78 25.30 -3.56
CA ARG A 167 -11.42 26.55 -3.18
C ARG A 167 -11.00 27.71 -4.09
N SER A 168 -9.74 27.79 -4.45
CA SER A 168 -9.22 28.82 -5.38
C SER A 168 -9.67 28.63 -6.82
N GLY A 169 -10.20 27.44 -7.17
CA GLY A 169 -10.63 27.10 -8.52
C GLY A 169 -9.50 26.66 -9.47
N VAL A 170 -8.26 26.63 -9.00
CA VAL A 170 -7.09 26.20 -9.80
C VAL A 170 -7.21 24.76 -10.29
N LEU A 171 -7.89 23.89 -9.51
CA LEU A 171 -8.11 22.48 -9.86
C LEU A 171 -9.37 22.22 -10.71
N ARG A 172 -10.08 23.22 -11.19
CA ARG A 172 -11.28 22.98 -11.98
C ARG A 172 -10.94 22.42 -13.37
N GLY A 173 -11.35 21.19 -13.64
CA GLY A 173 -11.04 20.50 -14.90
C GLY A 173 -9.58 20.10 -15.07
N GLY A 174 -8.75 20.25 -14.03
CA GLY A 174 -7.32 19.94 -14.06
C GLY A 174 -7.00 18.45 -13.96
N ARG A 175 -5.71 18.14 -14.00
CA ARG A 175 -5.19 16.77 -13.89
C ARG A 175 -4.12 16.70 -12.80
N LEU A 176 -4.29 15.74 -11.90
CA LEU A 176 -3.31 15.43 -10.85
C LEU A 176 -2.82 13.99 -11.04
N VAL A 177 -1.51 13.82 -11.07
CA VAL A 177 -0.87 12.52 -11.11
C VAL A 177 -0.07 12.32 -9.82
N VAL A 178 -0.16 11.15 -9.22
CA VAL A 178 0.66 10.71 -8.08
C VAL A 178 1.56 9.56 -8.52
N LYS A 179 2.69 9.34 -7.85
CA LYS A 179 3.60 8.24 -8.22
C LYS A 179 2.92 6.89 -8.11
N ASP A 180 2.23 6.63 -7.00
CA ASP A 180 1.48 5.40 -6.75
C ASP A 180 0.24 5.68 -5.88
N PRO A 181 -0.76 4.78 -5.84
CA PRO A 181 -1.99 4.98 -5.07
C PRO A 181 -1.78 5.17 -3.56
N SER A 182 -0.70 4.64 -2.99
CA SER A 182 -0.42 4.76 -1.55
C SER A 182 -0.14 6.20 -1.11
N ARG A 183 0.22 7.06 -2.07
CA ARG A 183 0.45 8.49 -1.84
C ARG A 183 -0.83 9.33 -1.81
N VAL A 184 -1.99 8.73 -2.06
CA VAL A 184 -3.28 9.43 -1.98
C VAL A 184 -3.84 9.29 -0.56
N LEU A 185 -3.73 10.36 0.21
CA LEU A 185 -4.21 10.46 1.60
C LEU A 185 -5.42 11.41 1.68
N LEU A 186 -6.38 11.22 0.76
CA LEU A 186 -7.58 12.04 0.65
C LEU A 186 -8.77 11.36 1.33
N THR A 187 -9.60 12.19 1.98
CA THR A 187 -10.89 11.74 2.52
C THR A 187 -11.90 11.48 1.40
N PRO A 188 -12.97 10.70 1.69
CA PRO A 188 -14.07 10.50 0.74
C PRO A 188 -14.65 11.81 0.21
N ASP A 189 -14.89 12.79 1.10
CA ASP A 189 -15.41 14.12 0.75
C ASP A 189 -14.51 14.89 -0.23
N THR A 190 -13.19 14.81 -0.05
CA THR A 190 -12.24 15.47 -0.95
C THR A 190 -12.20 14.77 -2.32
N LEU A 191 -12.26 13.44 -2.37
CA LEU A 191 -12.35 12.72 -3.64
C LEU A 191 -13.64 13.04 -4.40
N ASP A 192 -14.78 13.15 -3.71
CA ASP A 192 -16.06 13.52 -4.31
C ASP A 192 -16.03 14.96 -4.87
N LYS A 193 -15.38 15.87 -4.15
CA LYS A 193 -15.14 17.24 -4.63
C LYS A 193 -14.26 17.29 -5.88
N LEU A 194 -13.19 16.50 -5.94
CA LEU A 194 -12.37 16.37 -7.15
C LEU A 194 -13.20 15.90 -8.34
N GLN A 195 -13.99 14.84 -8.16
CA GLN A 195 -14.87 14.31 -9.20
C GLN A 195 -15.91 15.34 -9.66
N THR A 196 -16.58 16.04 -8.71
CA THR A 196 -17.56 17.09 -9.02
C THR A 196 -16.94 18.25 -9.79
N ARG A 197 -15.69 18.56 -9.55
CA ARG A 197 -14.93 19.60 -10.26
C ARG A 197 -14.27 19.10 -11.54
N GLN A 198 -14.56 17.85 -11.95
CA GLN A 198 -14.01 17.21 -13.15
C GLN A 198 -12.48 17.14 -13.15
N VAL A 199 -11.87 17.01 -11.96
CA VAL A 199 -10.43 16.81 -11.82
C VAL A 199 -10.11 15.34 -12.07
N ARG A 200 -9.16 15.08 -12.96
CA ARG A 200 -8.64 13.73 -13.20
C ARG A 200 -7.53 13.45 -12.21
N LEU A 201 -7.72 12.40 -11.40
CA LEU A 201 -6.71 11.88 -10.49
C LEU A 201 -6.21 10.55 -11.03
N GLU A 202 -4.91 10.45 -11.29
CA GLU A 202 -4.27 9.31 -11.96
C GLU A 202 -2.98 8.90 -11.21
N THR A 203 -2.44 7.72 -11.55
CA THR A 203 -1.17 7.22 -11.00
C THR A 203 -0.12 7.06 -12.09
N ALA A 204 1.14 7.34 -11.78
CA ALA A 204 2.25 7.14 -12.71
C ALA A 204 2.62 5.65 -12.84
N GLU A 205 2.61 4.93 -11.71
CA GLU A 205 2.88 3.50 -11.66
C GLU A 205 1.55 2.72 -11.62
N ALA A 206 1.50 1.67 -12.44
CA ALA A 206 0.34 0.76 -12.49
C ALA A 206 0.48 -0.33 -11.45
#